data_76e7282b29cb8de79be3fb93171e8537
#
_entry.id   76e7282b29cb8de79be3fb93171e8537
#
_cell.length_a   1.000
_cell.length_b   1.000
_cell.length_c   1.000
_cell.angle_alpha   90.00
_cell.angle_beta   90.00
_cell.angle_gamma   90.00
#
_symmetry.space_group_name_H-M   'P 1'
#
loop_
_entity.id
_entity.type
_entity.pdbx_description
1 polymer ?
#
loop_
_entity_poly.entity_id
_entity_poly.type
_entity_poly.pdbx_seq_one_letter_code
_entity_poly.pdbx_strand_id
1 'polypeptide(L)'
;MSKNPKIHSLQALRAVAASLVVIDHTLLELSDNAPSNYLTKIAYILGNTGVYSFFALSGFIMVFVSWSGFGGVSASINFFWRRMIRIAPLYWIGTLAALGFHKVSATHGAQDSWRELAYSVAFIPYRGSDGAWSPILPQGWTLNYEMMFYVIFALGLCIPRKFGLPIVCAVLLTLVLVGGQSGSPVITYLASPIVLWFLLGIALAIIWKYWELSEPTLIGKSAERLEPIGDASYSLYLVHGFVLTMVLRFWVSAGGSPSLWLVPVSLVVAIVAGWVIYVAIERPLLGLLSSKNKIKSLRARTTKSATSVLEGGPASIRHNI
;
A
#
# COMPACT_ATOMS: atom_id res chain seq x y z
N MET A 1 -1.60 -15.28 -22.34
CA MET A 1 -1.16 -14.54 -21.14
C MET A 1 -1.12 -15.53 -19.98
N SER A 2 0.07 -16.02 -19.63
CA SER A 2 0.23 -16.88 -18.44
C SER A 2 -0.21 -16.08 -17.21
N LYS A 3 -1.20 -16.60 -16.47
CA LYS A 3 -1.53 -16.06 -15.14
C LYS A 3 -0.31 -16.34 -14.27
N ASN A 4 0.33 -15.26 -13.75
CA ASN A 4 1.33 -15.46 -12.70
C ASN A 4 0.69 -16.30 -11.59
N PRO A 5 1.34 -17.37 -11.13
CA PRO A 5 0.80 -18.19 -10.05
C PRO A 5 0.57 -17.33 -8.82
N LYS A 6 -0.55 -17.54 -8.15
CA LYS A 6 -0.84 -16.86 -6.89
C LYS A 6 0.08 -17.46 -5.82
N ILE A 7 0.82 -16.62 -5.12
CA ILE A 7 1.70 -17.06 -4.03
C ILE A 7 0.91 -16.83 -2.73
N HIS A 8 0.39 -17.91 -2.14
CA HIS A 8 -0.47 -17.87 -0.94
C HIS A 8 0.30 -17.36 0.28
N SER A 9 1.60 -17.67 0.39
CA SER A 9 2.44 -17.17 1.48
C SER A 9 2.55 -15.65 1.52
N LEU A 10 2.48 -14.95 0.40
CA LEU A 10 2.48 -13.48 0.40
C LEU A 10 1.20 -12.91 1.01
N GLN A 11 0.05 -13.57 0.82
CA GLN A 11 -1.21 -13.15 1.46
C GLN A 11 -1.18 -13.46 2.96
N ALA A 12 -0.65 -14.62 3.35
CA ALA A 12 -0.45 -14.94 4.77
C ALA A 12 0.47 -13.94 5.47
N LEU A 13 1.59 -13.57 4.85
CA LEU A 13 2.49 -12.54 5.38
C LEU A 13 1.80 -11.18 5.53
N ARG A 14 0.93 -10.80 4.59
CA ARG A 14 0.14 -9.57 4.70
C ARG A 14 -0.87 -9.63 5.84
N ALA A 15 -1.52 -10.79 6.05
CA ALA A 15 -2.42 -11.00 7.17
C ALA A 15 -1.68 -10.85 8.50
N VAL A 16 -0.52 -11.51 8.65
CA VAL A 16 0.32 -11.41 9.85
C VAL A 16 0.80 -9.98 10.06
N ALA A 17 1.32 -9.32 9.02
CA ALA A 17 1.82 -7.94 9.12
C ALA A 17 0.73 -6.96 9.58
N ALA A 18 -0.49 -7.05 9.02
CA ALA A 18 -1.62 -6.24 9.45
C ALA A 18 -2.02 -6.52 10.91
N SER A 19 -2.03 -7.80 11.31
CA SER A 19 -2.34 -8.20 12.69
C SER A 19 -1.33 -7.65 13.69
N LEU A 20 -0.04 -7.66 13.35
CA LEU A 20 1.02 -7.10 14.20
C LEU A 20 0.83 -5.59 14.43
N VAL A 21 0.40 -4.85 13.39
CA VAL A 21 0.10 -3.41 13.52
C VAL A 21 -1.12 -3.18 14.41
N VAL A 22 -2.16 -4.00 14.31
CA VAL A 22 -3.34 -3.90 15.21
C VAL A 22 -2.95 -4.16 16.66
N ILE A 23 -2.13 -5.19 16.91
CA ILE A 23 -1.65 -5.54 18.26
C ILE A 23 -0.80 -4.40 18.83
N ASP A 24 0.13 -3.86 18.05
CA ASP A 24 0.95 -2.70 18.40
C ASP A 24 0.09 -1.53 18.90
N HIS A 25 -0.82 -1.07 18.07
CA HIS A 25 -1.65 0.09 18.41
C HIS A 25 -2.55 -0.19 19.62
N THR A 26 -3.05 -1.42 19.78
CA THR A 26 -3.81 -1.80 20.99
C THR A 26 -2.94 -1.73 22.24
N LEU A 27 -1.69 -2.22 22.17
CA LEU A 27 -0.76 -2.17 23.29
C LEU A 27 -0.34 -0.73 23.63
N LEU A 28 -0.18 0.14 22.64
CA LEU A 28 0.11 1.57 22.86
C LEU A 28 -1.06 2.26 23.57
N GLU A 29 -2.29 2.07 23.11
CA GLU A 29 -3.50 2.61 23.76
C GLU A 29 -3.65 2.13 25.21
N LEU A 30 -3.31 0.85 25.49
CA LEU A 30 -3.29 0.32 26.85
C LEU A 30 -2.16 0.92 27.69
N SER A 31 -1.00 1.18 27.07
CA SER A 31 0.16 1.78 27.74
C SER A 31 -0.06 3.24 28.13
N ASP A 32 -0.79 4.01 27.32
CA ASP A 32 -1.14 5.40 27.62
C ASP A 32 -2.06 5.50 28.85
N ASN A 33 -2.90 4.49 29.08
CA ASN A 33 -3.80 4.42 30.23
C ASN A 33 -3.15 3.79 31.49
N ALA A 34 -2.07 3.02 31.32
CA ALA A 34 -1.29 2.37 32.38
C ALA A 34 0.18 2.29 31.97
N PRO A 35 0.97 3.36 32.16
CA PRO A 35 2.32 3.47 31.62
C PRO A 35 3.20 2.29 31.98
N SER A 36 3.68 1.57 30.97
CA SER A 36 4.57 0.42 31.07
C SER A 36 5.63 0.48 29.98
N ASN A 37 6.85 0.80 30.35
CA ASN A 37 7.99 0.80 29.41
C ASN A 37 8.19 -0.53 28.68
N TYR A 38 7.78 -1.64 29.28
CA TYR A 38 7.90 -2.96 28.68
C TYR A 38 6.85 -3.18 27.57
N LEU A 39 5.57 -2.86 27.83
CA LEU A 39 4.50 -2.99 26.84
C LEU A 39 4.75 -2.06 25.65
N THR A 40 5.16 -0.82 25.90
CA THR A 40 5.50 0.14 24.85
C THR A 40 6.64 -0.38 23.96
N LYS A 41 7.68 -1.00 24.52
CA LYS A 41 8.77 -1.60 23.72
C LYS A 41 8.29 -2.76 22.85
N ILE A 42 7.46 -3.65 23.40
CA ILE A 42 6.88 -4.76 22.64
C ILE A 42 6.04 -4.22 21.51
N ALA A 43 5.17 -3.25 21.80
CA ALA A 43 4.33 -2.59 20.81
C ALA A 43 5.17 -2.10 19.62
N TYR A 44 6.16 -1.25 19.86
CA TYR A 44 7.02 -0.72 18.79
C TYR A 44 7.75 -1.81 17.98
N ILE A 45 8.18 -2.91 18.62
CA ILE A 45 8.80 -4.03 17.89
C ILE A 45 7.78 -4.67 16.94
N LEU A 46 6.56 -4.92 17.42
CA LEU A 46 5.51 -5.56 16.63
C LEU A 46 5.05 -4.66 15.47
N GLY A 47 4.76 -3.39 15.75
CA GLY A 47 4.33 -2.42 14.77
C GLY A 47 5.35 -2.18 13.67
N ASN A 48 6.62 -1.95 14.07
CA ASN A 48 7.71 -1.81 13.12
C ASN A 48 7.88 -3.07 12.26
N THR A 49 7.82 -4.27 12.85
CA THR A 49 7.91 -5.54 12.10
C THR A 49 6.78 -5.66 11.08
N GLY A 50 5.56 -5.30 11.46
CA GLY A 50 4.41 -5.28 10.55
C GLY A 50 4.61 -4.32 9.38
N VAL A 51 4.98 -3.08 9.64
CA VAL A 51 5.20 -2.04 8.63
C VAL A 51 6.38 -2.40 7.71
N TYR A 52 7.51 -2.85 8.27
CA TYR A 52 8.68 -3.27 7.49
C TYR A 52 8.36 -4.45 6.57
N SER A 53 7.54 -5.39 7.05
CA SER A 53 7.05 -6.50 6.24
C SER A 53 6.22 -6.01 5.05
N PHE A 54 5.34 -5.02 5.23
CA PHE A 54 4.58 -4.43 4.12
C PHE A 54 5.48 -3.78 3.07
N PHE A 55 6.52 -3.05 3.47
CA PHE A 55 7.46 -2.44 2.54
C PHE A 55 8.28 -3.47 1.77
N ALA A 56 8.78 -4.51 2.46
CA ALA A 56 9.47 -5.62 1.80
C ALA A 56 8.55 -6.36 0.82
N LEU A 57 7.30 -6.63 1.22
CA LEU A 57 6.29 -7.22 0.33
C LEU A 57 5.98 -6.33 -0.88
N SER A 58 5.89 -5.01 -0.70
CA SER A 58 5.70 -4.07 -1.82
C SER A 58 6.88 -4.15 -2.80
N GLY A 59 8.13 -4.09 -2.32
CA GLY A 59 9.30 -4.26 -3.16
C GLY A 59 9.31 -5.59 -3.92
N PHE A 60 9.02 -6.69 -3.22
CA PHE A 60 8.95 -8.03 -3.82
C PHE A 60 7.87 -8.12 -4.90
N ILE A 61 6.64 -7.77 -4.56
CA ILE A 61 5.48 -7.91 -5.47
C ILE A 61 5.67 -7.05 -6.72
N MET A 62 6.21 -5.83 -6.59
CA MET A 62 6.39 -4.94 -7.74
C MET A 62 7.36 -5.55 -8.76
N VAL A 63 8.50 -6.08 -8.34
CA VAL A 63 9.44 -6.74 -9.22
C VAL A 63 8.84 -8.05 -9.77
N PHE A 64 8.22 -8.86 -8.91
CA PHE A 64 7.67 -10.15 -9.29
C PHE A 64 6.61 -10.05 -10.40
N VAL A 65 5.66 -9.10 -10.27
CA VAL A 65 4.56 -8.94 -11.25
C VAL A 65 4.98 -8.15 -12.49
N SER A 66 6.05 -7.36 -12.41
CA SER A 66 6.51 -6.49 -13.51
C SER A 66 7.75 -7.02 -14.23
N TRP A 67 8.20 -8.25 -13.91
CA TRP A 67 9.47 -8.81 -14.40
C TRP A 67 9.66 -8.74 -15.92
N SER A 68 8.60 -8.97 -16.70
CA SER A 68 8.59 -8.89 -18.16
C SER A 68 8.07 -7.56 -18.71
N GLY A 69 7.71 -6.61 -17.84
CA GLY A 69 7.08 -5.33 -18.22
C GLY A 69 8.04 -4.17 -18.38
N PHE A 70 9.33 -4.35 -18.13
CA PHE A 70 10.33 -3.31 -18.25
C PHE A 70 10.60 -2.93 -19.72
N GLY A 71 10.96 -1.66 -19.96
CA GLY A 71 11.28 -1.12 -21.28
C GLY A 71 10.06 -0.55 -22.03
N GLY A 72 8.94 -0.33 -21.35
CA GLY A 72 7.74 0.17 -22.00
C GLY A 72 7.00 1.25 -21.21
N VAL A 73 6.84 2.45 -21.79
CA VAL A 73 6.09 3.57 -21.17
C VAL A 73 4.63 3.16 -20.89
N SER A 74 4.01 2.42 -21.80
CA SER A 74 2.62 1.92 -21.61
C SER A 74 2.53 0.95 -20.43
N ALA A 75 3.54 0.10 -20.22
CA ALA A 75 3.60 -0.81 -19.07
C ALA A 75 3.76 -0.03 -17.75
N SER A 76 4.60 1.00 -17.75
CA SER A 76 4.79 1.90 -16.62
C SER A 76 3.50 2.63 -16.23
N ILE A 77 2.83 3.26 -17.17
CA ILE A 77 1.56 3.95 -16.93
C ILE A 77 0.50 2.97 -16.41
N ASN A 78 0.36 1.81 -17.03
CA ASN A 78 -0.58 0.78 -16.58
C ASN A 78 -0.25 0.23 -15.19
N PHE A 79 1.03 0.11 -14.87
CA PHE A 79 1.50 -0.26 -13.53
C PHE A 79 1.05 0.78 -12.51
N PHE A 80 1.41 2.05 -12.73
CA PHE A 80 1.08 3.15 -11.81
C PHE A 80 -0.44 3.26 -11.58
N TRP A 81 -1.25 3.24 -12.64
CA TRP A 81 -2.70 3.28 -12.54
C TRP A 81 -3.29 2.10 -11.74
N ARG A 82 -2.79 0.88 -11.94
CA ARG A 82 -3.26 -0.27 -11.14
C ARG A 82 -2.97 -0.10 -9.65
N ARG A 83 -1.85 0.55 -9.30
CA ARG A 83 -1.51 0.86 -7.90
C ARG A 83 -2.38 1.97 -7.34
N MET A 84 -2.56 3.04 -8.10
CA MET A 84 -3.46 4.14 -7.74
C MET A 84 -4.89 3.65 -7.48
N ILE A 85 -5.45 2.86 -8.40
CA ILE A 85 -6.80 2.30 -8.24
C ILE A 85 -6.90 1.42 -6.98
N ARG A 86 -5.84 0.71 -6.62
CA ARG A 86 -5.84 -0.17 -5.44
C ARG A 86 -5.81 0.61 -4.13
N ILE A 87 -5.07 1.71 -4.07
CA ILE A 87 -4.78 2.42 -2.81
C ILE A 87 -5.65 3.67 -2.66
N ALA A 88 -5.63 4.56 -3.63
CA ALA A 88 -6.16 5.90 -3.49
C ALA A 88 -7.66 5.95 -3.13
N PRO A 89 -8.57 5.20 -3.77
CA PRO A 89 -9.99 5.37 -3.53
C PRO A 89 -10.42 5.06 -2.09
N LEU A 90 -9.93 3.95 -1.52
CA LEU A 90 -10.27 3.59 -0.15
C LEU A 90 -9.59 4.50 0.86
N TYR A 91 -8.34 4.91 0.60
CA TYR A 91 -7.63 5.89 1.41
C TYR A 91 -8.36 7.24 1.44
N TRP A 92 -8.84 7.74 0.31
CA TRP A 92 -9.61 8.99 0.24
C TRP A 92 -10.90 8.91 1.04
N ILE A 93 -11.63 7.79 0.93
CA ILE A 93 -12.84 7.54 1.74
C ILE A 93 -12.48 7.55 3.23
N GLY A 94 -11.40 6.86 3.63
CA GLY A 94 -10.91 6.84 5.01
C GLY A 94 -10.48 8.22 5.51
N THR A 95 -9.81 9.02 4.67
CA THR A 95 -9.38 10.39 4.99
C THR A 95 -10.59 11.31 5.22
N LEU A 96 -11.63 11.21 4.37
CA LEU A 96 -12.87 11.98 4.55
C LEU A 96 -13.63 11.54 5.81
N ALA A 97 -13.64 10.24 6.10
CA ALA A 97 -14.22 9.71 7.35
C ALA A 97 -13.46 10.22 8.59
N ALA A 98 -12.12 10.23 8.55
CA ALA A 98 -11.28 10.79 9.62
C ALA A 98 -11.56 12.27 9.83
N LEU A 99 -11.62 13.05 8.76
CA LEU A 99 -11.95 14.48 8.81
C LEU A 99 -13.33 14.72 9.46
N GLY A 100 -14.34 13.91 9.09
CA GLY A 100 -15.67 13.97 9.72
C GLY A 100 -15.63 13.63 11.20
N PHE A 101 -14.88 12.58 11.57
CA PHE A 101 -14.72 12.14 12.96
C PHE A 101 -14.01 13.20 13.82
N HIS A 102 -12.95 13.83 13.33
CA HIS A 102 -12.23 14.91 14.03
C HIS A 102 -13.13 16.12 14.33
N LYS A 103 -13.96 16.50 13.35
CA LYS A 103 -14.90 17.64 13.52
C LYS A 103 -15.99 17.36 14.56
N VAL A 104 -16.49 16.11 14.63
CA VAL A 104 -17.54 15.71 15.59
C VAL A 104 -16.99 15.51 16.99
N SER A 105 -15.77 14.96 17.12
CA SER A 105 -15.19 14.59 18.42
C SER A 105 -14.55 15.77 19.16
N ALA A 106 -14.35 16.92 18.53
CA ALA A 106 -13.62 18.08 19.06
C ALA A 106 -12.23 17.75 19.69
N THR A 107 -11.68 16.59 19.37
CA THR A 107 -10.51 16.00 20.02
C THR A 107 -9.17 16.48 19.44
N HIS A 108 -9.18 17.06 18.25
CA HIS A 108 -8.03 17.74 17.66
C HIS A 108 -8.42 19.20 17.45
N GLY A 109 -7.57 20.11 17.86
CA GLY A 109 -7.79 21.56 17.67
C GLY A 109 -8.11 21.84 16.21
N ALA A 110 -9.34 22.19 15.95
CA ALA A 110 -10.05 22.19 14.68
C ALA A 110 -9.40 23.06 13.60
N GLN A 111 -8.29 22.65 13.04
CA GLN A 111 -7.70 23.28 11.85
C GLN A 111 -7.16 22.25 10.86
N ASP A 112 -7.94 21.20 10.56
CA ASP A 112 -7.75 20.49 9.30
C ASP A 112 -8.04 21.46 8.16
N SER A 113 -6.99 22.11 7.68
CA SER A 113 -7.10 23.10 6.61
C SER A 113 -7.29 22.39 5.27
N TRP A 114 -7.87 23.10 4.30
CA TRP A 114 -7.93 22.61 2.92
C TRP A 114 -6.55 22.20 2.37
N ARG A 115 -5.49 22.82 2.88
CA ARG A 115 -4.11 22.50 2.57
C ARG A 115 -3.74 21.09 3.06
N GLU A 116 -4.08 20.74 4.29
CA GLU A 116 -3.80 19.41 4.88
C GLU A 116 -4.59 18.32 4.16
N LEU A 117 -5.85 18.60 3.80
CA LEU A 117 -6.65 17.69 2.98
C LEU A 117 -6.01 17.49 1.60
N ALA A 118 -5.60 18.56 0.93
CA ALA A 118 -4.96 18.46 -0.38
C ALA A 118 -3.66 17.64 -0.33
N TYR A 119 -2.81 17.89 0.67
CA TYR A 119 -1.58 17.11 0.85
C TYR A 119 -1.85 15.64 1.19
N SER A 120 -2.82 15.37 2.10
CA SER A 120 -3.22 14.00 2.43
C SER A 120 -3.71 13.25 1.19
N VAL A 121 -4.64 13.83 0.42
CA VAL A 121 -5.19 13.23 -0.80
C VAL A 121 -4.12 13.02 -1.88
N ALA A 122 -3.14 13.92 -1.97
CA ALA A 122 -2.03 13.84 -2.91
C ALA A 122 -0.87 12.94 -2.43
N PHE A 123 -0.94 12.33 -1.24
CA PHE A 123 0.12 11.54 -0.62
C PHE A 123 1.43 12.33 -0.44
N ILE A 124 1.32 13.64 -0.24
CA ILE A 124 2.48 14.51 0.00
C ILE A 124 2.68 14.63 1.51
N PRO A 125 3.88 14.29 2.05
CA PRO A 125 4.16 14.47 3.46
C PRO A 125 4.10 15.94 3.86
N TYR A 126 3.49 16.22 4.99
CA TYR A 126 3.45 17.57 5.58
C TYR A 126 3.51 17.48 7.11
N ARG A 127 3.85 18.57 7.74
CA ARG A 127 3.71 18.72 9.19
C ARG A 127 2.35 19.31 9.51
N GLY A 128 1.61 18.62 10.36
CA GLY A 128 0.36 19.11 10.92
C GLY A 128 0.55 20.33 11.85
N SER A 129 -0.54 20.86 12.34
CA SER A 129 -0.53 21.98 13.31
C SER A 129 0.15 21.61 14.64
N ASP A 130 0.19 20.32 14.97
CA ASP A 130 0.90 19.74 16.13
C ASP A 130 2.41 19.52 15.88
N GLY A 131 2.90 19.83 14.67
CA GLY A 131 4.27 19.62 14.25
C GLY A 131 4.62 18.18 13.88
N ALA A 132 3.69 17.23 14.01
CA ALA A 132 3.89 15.85 13.63
C ALA A 132 3.79 15.64 12.12
N TRP A 133 4.52 14.64 11.61
CA TRP A 133 4.39 14.16 10.24
C TRP A 133 3.22 13.17 10.13
N SER A 134 2.00 13.69 10.22
CA SER A 134 0.81 12.87 10.19
C SER A 134 -0.22 13.43 9.21
N PRO A 135 -0.65 12.65 8.21
CA PRO A 135 -1.80 13.04 7.39
C PRO A 135 -3.10 12.97 8.23
N ILE A 136 -4.21 13.53 7.70
CA ILE A 136 -5.52 13.54 8.36
C ILE A 136 -5.94 12.13 8.82
N LEU A 137 -5.74 11.12 7.98
CA LEU A 137 -5.81 9.72 8.39
C LEU A 137 -4.40 9.26 8.78
N PRO A 138 -4.10 9.08 10.09
CA PRO A 138 -2.72 8.84 10.55
C PRO A 138 -2.01 7.70 9.82
N GLN A 139 -2.70 6.59 9.54
CA GLN A 139 -2.15 5.43 8.82
C GLN A 139 -1.59 5.78 7.43
N GLY A 140 -2.00 6.91 6.87
CA GLY A 140 -1.51 7.39 5.57
C GLY A 140 -0.02 7.74 5.52
N TRP A 141 0.65 7.87 6.67
CA TRP A 141 2.09 8.16 6.68
C TRP A 141 2.93 7.10 5.94
N THR A 142 2.56 5.83 6.01
CA THR A 142 3.24 4.75 5.28
C THR A 142 2.94 4.82 3.78
N LEU A 143 1.73 5.27 3.41
CA LEU A 143 1.34 5.41 2.02
C LEU A 143 2.14 6.50 1.30
N ASN A 144 2.65 7.51 2.00
CA ASN A 144 3.56 8.51 1.42
C ASN A 144 4.83 7.82 0.87
N TYR A 145 5.43 6.90 1.64
CA TYR A 145 6.59 6.12 1.20
C TYR A 145 6.22 5.15 0.08
N GLU A 146 5.08 4.52 0.18
CA GLU A 146 4.62 3.55 -0.83
C GLU A 146 4.36 4.24 -2.17
N MET A 147 3.73 5.40 -2.18
CA MET A 147 3.50 6.19 -3.39
C MET A 147 4.78 6.74 -4.00
N MET A 148 5.72 7.24 -3.18
CA MET A 148 7.06 7.60 -3.63
C MET A 148 7.74 6.40 -4.33
N PHE A 149 7.72 5.23 -3.70
CA PHE A 149 8.29 4.02 -4.27
C PHE A 149 7.62 3.65 -5.62
N TYR A 150 6.28 3.74 -5.72
CA TYR A 150 5.57 3.44 -6.96
C TYR A 150 5.93 4.41 -8.09
N VAL A 151 6.13 5.69 -7.79
CA VAL A 151 6.60 6.68 -8.80
C VAL A 151 8.00 6.32 -9.28
N ILE A 152 8.95 6.10 -8.37
CA ILE A 152 10.33 5.74 -8.70
C ILE A 152 10.36 4.44 -9.51
N PHE A 153 9.60 3.42 -9.08
CA PHE A 153 9.54 2.13 -9.76
C PHE A 153 8.88 2.24 -11.15
N ALA A 154 7.83 3.05 -11.30
CA ALA A 154 7.18 3.31 -12.58
C ALA A 154 8.12 4.00 -13.56
N LEU A 155 8.93 4.96 -13.11
CA LEU A 155 9.98 5.59 -13.94
C LEU A 155 11.03 4.56 -14.37
N GLY A 156 11.46 3.69 -13.45
CA GLY A 156 12.37 2.60 -13.78
C GLY A 156 11.83 1.60 -14.80
N LEU A 157 10.49 1.36 -14.79
CA LEU A 157 9.83 0.49 -15.75
C LEU A 157 9.87 1.01 -17.19
N CYS A 158 10.05 2.30 -17.41
CA CYS A 158 10.23 2.87 -18.76
C CYS A 158 11.52 2.41 -19.42
N ILE A 159 12.49 1.94 -18.65
CA ILE A 159 13.84 1.57 -19.04
C ILE A 159 13.95 0.04 -19.10
N PRO A 160 14.75 -0.55 -20.03
CA PRO A 160 15.00 -1.99 -20.04
C PRO A 160 15.50 -2.49 -18.68
N ARG A 161 15.00 -3.67 -18.22
CA ARG A 161 15.19 -4.19 -16.86
C ARG A 161 16.66 -4.18 -16.39
N LYS A 162 17.61 -4.51 -17.28
CA LYS A 162 19.04 -4.52 -16.97
C LYS A 162 19.58 -3.19 -16.44
N PHE A 163 18.93 -2.08 -16.79
CA PHE A 163 19.29 -0.74 -16.33
C PHE A 163 18.23 -0.16 -15.37
N GLY A 164 16.94 -0.35 -15.68
CA GLY A 164 15.84 0.24 -14.93
C GLY A 164 15.79 -0.22 -13.48
N LEU A 165 15.99 -1.52 -13.23
CA LEU A 165 15.97 -2.05 -11.87
C LEU A 165 17.18 -1.58 -11.02
N PRO A 166 18.44 -1.61 -11.53
CA PRO A 166 19.58 -0.99 -10.83
C PRO A 166 19.39 0.51 -10.58
N ILE A 167 18.81 1.26 -11.52
CA ILE A 167 18.51 2.70 -11.32
C ILE A 167 17.52 2.90 -10.19
N VAL A 168 16.43 2.12 -10.13
CA VAL A 168 15.47 2.17 -9.01
C VAL A 168 16.19 1.94 -7.67
N CYS A 169 17.03 0.91 -7.60
CA CYS A 169 17.80 0.61 -6.39
C CYS A 169 18.77 1.76 -6.03
N ALA A 170 19.48 2.31 -7.02
CA ALA A 170 20.41 3.42 -6.82
C ALA A 170 19.68 4.68 -6.32
N VAL A 171 18.53 5.04 -6.90
CA VAL A 171 17.74 6.21 -6.48
C VAL A 171 17.27 6.03 -5.03
N LEU A 172 16.72 4.87 -4.66
CA LEU A 172 16.27 4.60 -3.29
C LEU A 172 17.43 4.64 -2.29
N LEU A 173 18.57 4.05 -2.65
CA LEU A 173 19.76 4.06 -1.81
C LEU A 173 20.33 5.47 -1.64
N THR A 174 20.44 6.24 -2.73
CA THR A 174 20.89 7.64 -2.69
C THR A 174 19.96 8.49 -1.84
N LEU A 175 18.65 8.30 -1.96
CA LEU A 175 17.67 8.99 -1.13
C LEU A 175 17.96 8.77 0.35
N VAL A 176 18.20 7.53 0.78
CA VAL A 176 18.48 7.21 2.19
C VAL A 176 19.83 7.79 2.63
N LEU A 177 20.88 7.70 1.80
CA LEU A 177 22.23 8.10 2.18
C LEU A 177 22.45 9.62 2.18
N VAL A 178 21.79 10.33 1.26
CA VAL A 178 22.05 11.77 1.01
C VAL A 178 20.84 12.65 1.29
N GLY A 179 19.62 12.11 1.21
CA GLY A 179 18.40 12.89 1.30
C GLY A 179 18.21 13.61 2.64
N GLY A 180 18.78 13.09 3.73
CA GLY A 180 18.79 13.76 5.04
C GLY A 180 19.52 15.10 5.08
N GLN A 181 20.41 15.33 4.09
CA GLN A 181 21.22 16.57 3.96
C GLN A 181 20.62 17.57 2.95
N SER A 182 19.45 17.28 2.39
CA SER A 182 18.84 18.04 1.29
C SER A 182 18.37 19.46 1.65
N GLY A 183 18.26 19.79 2.94
CA GLY A 183 17.62 21.03 3.42
C GLY A 183 16.10 21.08 3.22
N SER A 184 15.51 20.14 2.48
CA SER A 184 14.06 20.04 2.31
C SER A 184 13.46 19.10 3.37
N PRO A 185 12.53 19.59 4.22
CA PRO A 185 11.90 18.76 5.25
C PRO A 185 11.20 17.52 4.67
N VAL A 186 10.58 17.64 3.49
CA VAL A 186 9.88 16.54 2.80
C VAL A 186 10.88 15.47 2.34
N ILE A 187 11.99 15.88 1.73
CA ILE A 187 13.02 14.93 1.28
C ILE A 187 13.67 14.24 2.49
N THR A 188 13.98 14.98 3.55
CA THR A 188 14.51 14.44 4.80
C THR A 188 13.56 13.40 5.41
N TYR A 189 12.25 13.68 5.42
CA TYR A 189 11.24 12.71 5.86
C TYR A 189 11.26 11.44 5.01
N LEU A 190 11.24 11.58 3.68
CA LEU A 190 11.24 10.45 2.74
C LEU A 190 12.57 9.68 2.70
N ALA A 191 13.67 10.28 3.16
CA ALA A 191 14.99 9.66 3.26
C ALA A 191 15.15 8.70 4.47
N SER A 192 14.07 8.35 5.14
CA SER A 192 14.08 7.44 6.28
C SER A 192 14.67 6.06 5.91
N PRO A 193 15.46 5.43 6.82
CA PRO A 193 15.99 4.07 6.63
C PRO A 193 14.93 3.00 6.36
N ILE A 194 13.66 3.27 6.66
CA ILE A 194 12.52 2.40 6.36
C ILE A 194 12.42 2.06 4.86
N VAL A 195 12.92 2.93 3.99
CA VAL A 195 12.99 2.73 2.52
C VAL A 195 13.86 1.52 2.14
N LEU A 196 14.83 1.14 2.98
CA LEU A 196 15.69 -0.03 2.74
C LEU A 196 14.91 -1.35 2.70
N TRP A 197 13.72 -1.40 3.32
CA TRP A 197 12.86 -2.59 3.25
C TRP A 197 12.28 -2.83 1.86
N PHE A 198 12.04 -1.76 1.07
CA PHE A 198 11.72 -1.94 -0.35
C PHE A 198 12.88 -2.60 -1.11
N LEU A 199 14.14 -2.17 -0.83
CA LEU A 199 15.32 -2.77 -1.45
C LEU A 199 15.49 -4.24 -1.08
N LEU A 200 15.24 -4.59 0.19
CA LEU A 200 15.21 -5.99 0.62
C LEU A 200 14.18 -6.80 -0.17
N GLY A 201 12.98 -6.27 -0.33
CA GLY A 201 11.93 -6.90 -1.13
C GLY A 201 12.32 -7.08 -2.60
N ILE A 202 12.93 -6.06 -3.21
CA ILE A 202 13.47 -6.13 -4.57
C ILE A 202 14.52 -7.25 -4.68
N ALA A 203 15.47 -7.30 -3.74
CA ALA A 203 16.53 -8.31 -3.73
C ALA A 203 15.96 -9.73 -3.62
N LEU A 204 14.99 -9.95 -2.71
CA LEU A 204 14.31 -11.24 -2.56
C LEU A 204 13.56 -11.65 -3.85
N ALA A 205 12.91 -10.71 -4.54
CA ALA A 205 12.23 -11.00 -5.80
C ALA A 205 13.21 -11.36 -6.93
N ILE A 206 14.37 -10.70 -6.97
CA ILE A 206 15.44 -11.02 -7.91
C ILE A 206 15.94 -12.45 -7.66
N ILE A 207 16.27 -12.79 -6.41
CA ILE A 207 16.69 -14.14 -6.02
C ILE A 207 15.63 -15.16 -6.42
N TRP A 208 14.35 -14.89 -6.10
CA TRP A 208 13.24 -15.77 -6.47
C TRP A 208 13.17 -16.04 -7.97
N LYS A 209 13.33 -15.00 -8.78
CA LYS A 209 13.24 -15.11 -10.25
C LYS A 209 14.46 -15.75 -10.90
N TYR A 210 15.67 -15.49 -10.40
CA TYR A 210 16.88 -16.07 -10.97
C TYR A 210 17.06 -17.56 -10.60
N TRP A 211 16.62 -17.94 -9.40
CA TRP A 211 16.70 -19.33 -8.94
C TRP A 211 15.43 -20.12 -9.25
N GLU A 212 14.51 -19.54 -10.00
CA GLU A 212 13.23 -20.16 -10.39
C GLU A 212 12.49 -20.81 -9.21
N LEU A 213 12.55 -20.16 -8.04
CA LEU A 213 11.96 -20.69 -6.82
C LEU A 213 10.44 -20.82 -6.97
N SER A 214 9.89 -21.84 -6.36
CA SER A 214 8.46 -22.07 -6.25
C SER A 214 8.03 -22.12 -4.78
N GLU A 215 6.78 -21.81 -4.52
CA GLU A 215 6.24 -21.92 -3.18
C GLU A 215 6.16 -23.40 -2.77
N PRO A 216 6.75 -23.80 -1.62
CA PRO A 216 6.61 -25.16 -1.13
C PRO A 216 5.14 -25.52 -0.88
N THR A 217 4.68 -26.68 -1.35
CA THR A 217 3.26 -27.08 -1.30
C THR A 217 2.67 -27.07 0.11
N LEU A 218 3.45 -27.46 1.11
CA LEU A 218 3.00 -27.45 2.52
C LEU A 218 2.78 -26.03 3.05
N ILE A 219 3.68 -25.10 2.71
CA ILE A 219 3.55 -23.68 3.10
C ILE A 219 2.36 -23.07 2.38
N GLY A 220 2.20 -23.31 1.07
CA GLY A 220 1.08 -22.81 0.29
C GLY A 220 -0.27 -23.22 0.85
N LYS A 221 -0.47 -24.53 1.14
CA LYS A 221 -1.71 -25.05 1.73
C LYS A 221 -2.01 -24.46 3.12
N SER A 222 -1.01 -24.27 3.96
CA SER A 222 -1.18 -23.66 5.27
C SER A 222 -1.52 -22.18 5.17
N ALA A 223 -0.91 -21.49 4.21
CA ALA A 223 -1.11 -20.07 3.95
C ALA A 223 -2.50 -19.75 3.36
N GLU A 224 -3.13 -20.67 2.64
CA GLU A 224 -4.49 -20.52 2.08
C GLU A 224 -5.52 -20.14 3.14
N ARG A 225 -5.37 -20.63 4.37
CA ARG A 225 -6.29 -20.30 5.48
C ARG A 225 -6.26 -18.83 5.88
N LEU A 226 -5.14 -18.15 5.70
CA LEU A 226 -4.94 -16.74 6.02
C LEU A 226 -5.22 -15.82 4.82
N GLU A 227 -5.43 -16.39 3.64
CA GLU A 227 -5.67 -15.64 2.40
C GLU A 227 -6.82 -14.63 2.50
N PRO A 228 -8.01 -14.95 3.07
CA PRO A 228 -9.10 -13.98 3.19
C PRO A 228 -8.71 -12.75 4.00
N ILE A 229 -7.91 -12.93 5.07
CA ILE A 229 -7.41 -11.82 5.90
C ILE A 229 -6.33 -11.05 5.12
N GLY A 230 -5.47 -11.75 4.40
CA GLY A 230 -4.45 -11.13 3.55
C GLY A 230 -5.03 -10.29 2.43
N ASP A 231 -6.10 -10.74 1.78
CA ASP A 231 -6.82 -9.99 0.76
C ASP A 231 -7.46 -8.72 1.34
N ALA A 232 -8.02 -8.80 2.57
CA ALA A 232 -8.61 -7.68 3.31
C ALA A 232 -7.58 -6.83 4.08
N SER A 233 -6.29 -7.16 4.04
CA SER A 233 -5.26 -6.53 4.87
C SER A 233 -5.14 -5.02 4.68
N TYR A 234 -5.44 -4.50 3.48
CA TYR A 234 -5.43 -3.07 3.21
C TYR A 234 -6.61 -2.36 3.89
N SER A 235 -7.82 -2.90 3.77
CA SER A 235 -8.98 -2.40 4.52
C SER A 235 -8.75 -2.47 6.02
N LEU A 236 -8.23 -3.60 6.53
CA LEU A 236 -7.87 -3.77 7.93
C LEU A 236 -6.88 -2.70 8.39
N TYR A 237 -5.81 -2.48 7.62
CA TYR A 237 -4.79 -1.47 7.91
C TYR A 237 -5.37 -0.05 7.97
N LEU A 238 -6.31 0.31 7.11
CA LEU A 238 -6.89 1.65 7.11
C LEU A 238 -7.88 1.88 8.25
N VAL A 239 -8.62 0.86 8.66
CA VAL A 239 -9.74 1.07 9.61
C VAL A 239 -9.41 0.73 11.05
N HIS A 240 -8.28 0.02 11.31
CA HIS A 240 -7.99 -0.45 12.67
C HIS A 240 -7.99 0.68 13.71
N GLY A 241 -7.46 1.85 13.41
CA GLY A 241 -7.43 2.99 14.34
C GLY A 241 -8.83 3.42 14.81
N PHE A 242 -9.80 3.48 13.88
CA PHE A 242 -11.19 3.76 14.23
C PHE A 242 -11.79 2.66 15.11
N VAL A 243 -11.52 1.40 14.77
CA VAL A 243 -12.03 0.24 15.51
C VAL A 243 -11.47 0.23 16.91
N LEU A 244 -10.17 0.43 17.10
CA LEU A 244 -9.52 0.45 18.40
C LEU A 244 -10.09 1.54 19.30
N THR A 245 -10.22 2.75 18.76
CA THR A 245 -10.83 3.86 19.48
C THR A 245 -12.26 3.54 19.91
N MET A 246 -13.06 2.91 19.04
CA MET A 246 -14.44 2.52 19.39
C MET A 246 -14.49 1.41 20.45
N VAL A 247 -13.67 0.37 20.31
CA VAL A 247 -13.60 -0.75 21.27
C VAL A 247 -13.22 -0.24 22.64
N LEU A 248 -12.17 0.59 22.74
CA LEU A 248 -11.71 1.11 24.02
C LEU A 248 -12.72 2.06 24.66
N ARG A 249 -13.28 2.99 23.90
CA ARG A 249 -14.32 3.92 24.39
C ARG A 249 -15.55 3.17 24.91
N PHE A 250 -16.03 2.18 24.16
CA PHE A 250 -17.17 1.34 24.58
C PHE A 250 -16.85 0.60 25.88
N TRP A 251 -15.65 -0.01 25.97
CA TRP A 251 -15.23 -0.73 27.15
C TRP A 251 -15.16 0.16 28.40
N VAL A 252 -14.54 1.31 28.29
CA VAL A 252 -14.43 2.28 29.40
C VAL A 252 -15.80 2.84 29.78
N SER A 253 -16.68 3.14 28.81
CA SER A 253 -18.03 3.64 29.10
C SER A 253 -18.91 2.60 29.80
N ALA A 254 -18.63 1.32 29.61
CA ALA A 254 -19.28 0.22 30.32
C ALA A 254 -18.69 -0.04 31.73
N GLY A 255 -17.76 0.80 32.20
CA GLY A 255 -17.11 0.67 33.51
C GLY A 255 -15.94 -0.31 33.54
N GLY A 256 -15.48 -0.77 32.38
CA GLY A 256 -14.32 -1.65 32.26
C GLY A 256 -13.01 -0.92 32.38
N SER A 257 -12.01 -1.53 33.06
CA SER A 257 -10.65 -1.02 33.08
C SER A 257 -9.83 -1.55 31.88
N PRO A 258 -8.94 -0.74 31.28
CA PRO A 258 -8.01 -1.19 30.25
C PRO A 258 -7.16 -2.37 30.75
N SER A 259 -7.13 -3.46 29.98
CA SER A 259 -6.43 -4.70 30.35
C SER A 259 -6.01 -5.52 29.12
N LEU A 260 -4.99 -6.36 29.26
CA LEU A 260 -4.37 -7.09 28.15
C LEU A 260 -5.31 -8.01 27.37
N TRP A 261 -6.43 -8.46 27.97
CA TRP A 261 -7.41 -9.27 27.24
C TRP A 261 -8.13 -8.49 26.11
N LEU A 262 -8.07 -7.14 26.14
CA LEU A 262 -8.56 -6.32 25.04
C LEU A 262 -7.75 -6.52 23.75
N VAL A 263 -6.50 -7.00 23.82
CA VAL A 263 -5.67 -7.25 22.64
C VAL A 263 -6.31 -8.27 21.71
N PRO A 264 -6.65 -9.51 22.14
CA PRO A 264 -7.32 -10.46 21.25
C PRO A 264 -8.71 -9.98 20.82
N VAL A 265 -9.46 -9.28 21.66
CA VAL A 265 -10.78 -8.73 21.30
C VAL A 265 -10.64 -7.69 20.20
N SER A 266 -9.76 -6.70 20.37
CA SER A 266 -9.51 -5.66 19.37
C SER A 266 -9.03 -6.25 18.06
N LEU A 267 -8.15 -7.26 18.09
CA LEU A 267 -7.68 -7.96 16.90
C LEU A 267 -8.82 -8.62 16.13
N VAL A 268 -9.69 -9.37 16.82
CA VAL A 268 -10.83 -10.05 16.19
C VAL A 268 -11.81 -9.02 15.60
N VAL A 269 -12.17 -7.98 16.37
CA VAL A 269 -13.08 -6.93 15.88
C VAL A 269 -12.50 -6.19 14.69
N ALA A 270 -11.21 -5.87 14.72
CA ALA A 270 -10.52 -5.20 13.61
C ALA A 270 -10.47 -6.08 12.35
N ILE A 271 -10.17 -7.39 12.47
CA ILE A 271 -10.19 -8.33 11.36
C ILE A 271 -11.59 -8.41 10.74
N VAL A 272 -12.63 -8.54 11.56
CA VAL A 272 -14.02 -8.60 11.08
C VAL A 272 -14.41 -7.28 10.39
N ALA A 273 -14.13 -6.13 11.00
CA ALA A 273 -14.41 -4.83 10.40
C ALA A 273 -13.66 -4.62 9.08
N GLY A 274 -12.37 -4.96 9.05
CA GLY A 274 -11.55 -4.88 7.83
C GLY A 274 -12.09 -5.79 6.73
N TRP A 275 -12.51 -7.01 7.07
CA TRP A 275 -13.11 -7.94 6.10
C TRP A 275 -14.45 -7.43 5.57
N VAL A 276 -15.31 -6.88 6.42
CA VAL A 276 -16.59 -6.27 6.01
C VAL A 276 -16.36 -5.12 5.04
N ILE A 277 -15.42 -4.20 5.34
CA ILE A 277 -15.08 -3.08 4.46
C ILE A 277 -14.47 -3.57 3.15
N TYR A 278 -13.62 -4.60 3.19
CA TYR A 278 -13.09 -5.22 1.99
C TYR A 278 -14.20 -5.73 1.07
N VAL A 279 -15.14 -6.50 1.61
CA VAL A 279 -16.24 -7.10 0.82
C VAL A 279 -17.25 -6.05 0.36
N ALA A 280 -17.61 -5.10 1.22
CA ALA A 280 -18.66 -4.13 0.94
C ALA A 280 -18.18 -2.92 0.10
N ILE A 281 -16.92 -2.52 0.23
CA ILE A 281 -16.41 -1.28 -0.38
C ILE A 281 -15.20 -1.56 -1.29
N GLU A 282 -14.10 -2.11 -0.77
CA GLU A 282 -12.83 -2.23 -1.52
C GLU A 282 -13.00 -3.11 -2.77
N ARG A 283 -13.50 -4.32 -2.60
CA ARG A 283 -13.64 -5.29 -3.69
C ARG A 283 -14.60 -4.83 -4.80
N PRO A 284 -15.81 -4.30 -4.54
CA PRO A 284 -16.68 -3.73 -5.58
C PRO A 284 -16.04 -2.54 -6.29
N LEU A 285 -15.40 -1.63 -5.54
CA LEU A 285 -14.74 -0.45 -6.07
C LEU A 285 -13.61 -0.81 -7.03
N LEU A 286 -12.76 -1.77 -6.65
CA LEU A 286 -11.71 -2.31 -7.50
C LEU A 286 -12.29 -2.96 -8.77
N GLY A 287 -13.40 -3.69 -8.67
CA GLY A 287 -14.11 -4.29 -9.79
C GLY A 287 -14.58 -3.24 -10.81
N LEU A 288 -15.24 -2.19 -10.33
CA LEU A 288 -15.75 -1.09 -11.17
C LEU A 288 -14.64 -0.32 -11.87
N LEU A 289 -13.59 0.05 -11.16
CA LEU A 289 -12.49 0.85 -11.70
C LEU A 289 -11.60 0.05 -12.66
N SER A 290 -11.42 -1.24 -12.40
CA SER A 290 -10.65 -2.15 -13.26
C SER A 290 -11.36 -2.46 -14.57
N SER A 291 -12.68 -2.66 -14.56
CA SER A 291 -13.48 -2.93 -15.77
C SER A 291 -13.51 -1.74 -16.74
N LYS A 292 -13.66 -0.51 -16.22
CA LYS A 292 -13.60 0.72 -17.03
C LYS A 292 -12.26 0.87 -17.76
N ASN A 293 -11.16 0.55 -17.12
CA ASN A 293 -9.83 0.59 -17.77
C ASN A 293 -9.67 -0.47 -18.86
N LYS A 294 -10.24 -1.66 -18.68
CA LYS A 294 -10.23 -2.72 -19.70
C LYS A 294 -11.02 -2.31 -20.95
N ILE A 295 -12.19 -1.71 -20.76
CA ILE A 295 -13.02 -1.19 -21.87
C ILE A 295 -12.30 -0.07 -22.61
N LYS A 296 -11.69 0.88 -21.90
CA LYS A 296 -10.94 1.99 -22.50
C LYS A 296 -9.72 1.51 -23.31
N SER A 297 -9.01 0.51 -22.82
CA SER A 297 -7.88 -0.10 -23.53
C SER A 297 -8.30 -0.89 -24.78
N LEU A 298 -9.44 -1.58 -24.74
CA LEU A 298 -10.01 -2.26 -25.90
C LEU A 298 -10.45 -1.26 -26.97
N ARG A 299 -11.17 -0.20 -26.61
CA ARG A 299 -11.58 0.87 -27.56
C ARG A 299 -10.36 1.52 -28.22
N ALA A 300 -9.30 1.84 -27.46
CA ALA A 300 -8.08 2.42 -28.02
C ALA A 300 -7.35 1.48 -29.00
N ARG A 301 -7.40 0.16 -28.77
CA ARG A 301 -6.86 -0.84 -29.71
C ARG A 301 -7.68 -0.95 -30.98
N THR A 302 -9.01 -0.95 -30.87
CA THR A 302 -9.93 -1.02 -32.01
C THR A 302 -9.80 0.22 -32.92
N THR A 303 -9.66 1.41 -32.31
CA THR A 303 -9.45 2.65 -33.09
C THR A 303 -8.11 2.65 -33.82
N LYS A 304 -7.00 2.19 -33.14
CA LYS A 304 -5.70 2.06 -33.82
C LYS A 304 -5.71 1.05 -34.97
N SER A 305 -6.41 -0.08 -34.80
CA SER A 305 -6.54 -1.08 -35.85
C SER A 305 -7.37 -0.56 -37.02
N ALA A 306 -8.43 0.21 -36.77
CA ALA A 306 -9.25 0.83 -37.81
C ALA A 306 -8.45 1.90 -38.60
N THR A 307 -7.65 2.72 -37.94
CA THR A 307 -6.81 3.72 -38.60
C THR A 307 -5.71 3.07 -39.44
N SER A 308 -5.08 2.00 -39.01
CA SER A 308 -4.04 1.29 -39.76
C SER A 308 -4.60 0.57 -40.99
N VAL A 309 -5.87 0.17 -40.98
CA VAL A 309 -6.55 -0.42 -42.14
C VAL A 309 -6.91 0.66 -43.16
N LEU A 310 -7.24 1.89 -42.74
CA LEU A 310 -7.55 3.01 -43.63
C LEU A 310 -6.31 3.65 -44.27
N GLU A 311 -5.15 3.57 -43.59
CA GLU A 311 -3.87 4.08 -44.12
C GLU A 311 -3.17 3.08 -45.07
N GLY A 312 -3.54 1.80 -45.03
CA GLY A 312 -3.09 0.74 -45.93
C GLY A 312 -3.96 0.66 -47.20
N GLY A 313 -4.04 1.74 -47.97
CA GLY A 313 -4.75 1.75 -49.25
C GLY A 313 -4.21 0.73 -50.27
N PRO A 314 -5.00 0.27 -51.27
CA PRO A 314 -4.67 -0.85 -52.13
C PRO A 314 -3.41 -0.59 -52.94
N ALA A 315 -2.44 -1.49 -52.81
CA ALA A 315 -1.24 -1.52 -53.65
C ALA A 315 -1.70 -1.60 -55.14
N SER A 316 -1.26 -0.62 -55.91
CA SER A 316 -1.51 -0.54 -57.34
C SER A 316 -1.09 -1.84 -58.05
N ILE A 317 -2.07 -2.54 -58.62
CA ILE A 317 -1.85 -3.61 -59.56
C ILE A 317 -1.24 -2.94 -60.82
N ARG A 318 0.10 -3.03 -61.00
CA ARG A 318 0.72 -2.71 -62.30
C ARG A 318 0.49 -3.93 -63.20
N HIS A 319 -0.38 -3.76 -64.19
CA HIS A 319 -0.43 -4.62 -65.36
C HIS A 319 0.88 -4.49 -66.16
N ASN A 320 1.62 -5.59 -66.28
CA ASN A 320 2.57 -5.76 -67.37
C ASN A 320 1.79 -6.26 -68.60
N ILE A 321 1.79 -5.48 -69.64
CA ILE A 321 1.60 -5.90 -71.06
C ILE A 321 2.97 -5.84 -71.71
#